data_b6aa32dc01bb9f9fcea65c4001fdfc85
#
_entry.id   b6aa32dc01bb9f9fcea65c4001fdfc85
#
_cell.length_a   1.000
_cell.length_b   1.000
_cell.length_c   1.000
_cell.angle_alpha   90.00
_cell.angle_beta   90.00
_cell.angle_gamma   90.00
#
_symmetry.space_group_name_H-M   'P 1'
#
loop_
_entity.id
_entity.type
_entity.pdbx_description
1 polymer ?
#
loop_
_entity_poly.entity_id
_entity_poly.type
_entity_poly.pdbx_seq_one_letter_code
_entity_poly.pdbx_strand_id
1 'polypeptide(L)'
;MKKFKNLLKQYKLDGYIIPKNDEYFNEYVNSAKDRLKFISNFSGSAGFAIILKNKNYLFVDGRYTIQAQIQSGKSFKVITIPKKFPKDVLKFNKKLTIGFDPKLHTESKLNFLFNIKNISLKSVNKNLVDVVWSKRPKKLIKPFYSLSKKNTGISSEEKILEVKKFFNKNKVDYLLVTAPENIAWILNIRGHDSKFSPIPNARLLMNKNGDIHFFTNPKKITMIKKSLTKKIIFHEENKIEKILTNLYKNKIFLDSLSCSIYYKNLLKKKNIIVEKIDPIHFFKSIKNITEIKNMKKSHLSDGAALTKFLFWIKKNFRKRKITELFAQKKLENFRKMNKSYKFPSFNTISGSGPNTAIIHYRASPKTNRSLRKGDLYLVDSGGQYSFGTTDVTRTISLDNNTKLDSNYSNRRR
;
A
#
# COMPACT_ATOMS: atom_id res chain seq x y z
N MET A 1 23.41 3.29 10.68
CA MET A 1 23.26 4.76 10.76
C MET A 1 24.54 5.54 10.39
N LYS A 2 25.72 5.23 10.96
CA LYS A 2 27.00 5.95 10.64
C LYS A 2 27.31 5.99 9.13
N LYS A 3 27.29 4.84 8.43
CA LYS A 3 27.49 4.77 6.97
C LYS A 3 26.51 5.66 6.19
N PHE A 4 25.24 5.71 6.58
CA PHE A 4 24.21 6.53 5.95
C PHE A 4 24.51 8.04 6.11
N LYS A 5 24.91 8.49 7.32
CA LYS A 5 25.27 9.89 7.57
C LYS A 5 26.51 10.33 6.80
N ASN A 6 27.46 9.42 6.54
CA ASN A 6 28.60 9.70 5.67
C ASN A 6 28.16 9.97 4.20
N LEU A 7 27.14 9.23 3.70
CA LEU A 7 26.58 9.53 2.39
C LEU A 7 25.92 10.91 2.32
N LEU A 8 25.26 11.38 3.40
CA LEU A 8 24.72 12.74 3.43
C LEU A 8 25.81 13.78 3.18
N LYS A 9 26.99 13.63 3.80
CA LYS A 9 28.14 14.52 3.57
C LYS A 9 28.63 14.45 2.12
N GLN A 10 28.81 13.25 1.60
CA GLN A 10 29.28 13.00 0.23
C GLN A 10 28.35 13.61 -0.84
N TYR A 11 27.02 13.53 -0.63
CA TYR A 11 26.03 14.11 -1.52
C TYR A 11 25.72 15.60 -1.25
N LYS A 12 26.44 16.23 -0.29
CA LYS A 12 26.25 17.62 0.17
C LYS A 12 24.80 17.87 0.60
N LEU A 13 24.28 16.98 1.47
CA LEU A 13 22.93 17.04 2.03
C LEU A 13 22.97 17.28 3.53
N ASP A 14 22.01 18.02 4.04
CA ASP A 14 21.79 18.19 5.48
C ASP A 14 20.85 17.10 6.04
N GLY A 15 20.06 16.49 5.18
CA GLY A 15 19.17 15.39 5.54
C GLY A 15 18.64 14.63 4.33
N TYR A 16 17.85 13.58 4.61
CA TYR A 16 17.24 12.74 3.58
C TYR A 16 15.88 12.20 4.02
N ILE A 17 14.91 12.19 3.10
CA ILE A 17 13.53 11.71 3.32
C ILE A 17 13.43 10.26 2.88
N ILE A 18 12.85 9.41 3.75
CA ILE A 18 12.65 7.99 3.50
C ILE A 18 11.17 7.66 3.75
N PRO A 19 10.34 7.50 2.71
CA PRO A 19 8.92 7.19 2.88
C PRO A 19 8.67 5.71 3.12
N LYS A 20 7.45 5.39 3.62
CA LYS A 20 6.94 4.02 3.73
C LYS A 20 6.18 3.62 2.47
N ASN A 21 6.86 3.59 1.35
CA ASN A 21 6.33 3.08 0.08
C ASN A 21 7.49 2.55 -0.78
N ASP A 22 7.15 1.88 -1.85
CA ASP A 22 8.06 1.49 -2.93
C ASP A 22 7.81 2.34 -4.19
N GLU A 23 8.43 1.99 -5.28
CA GLU A 23 8.34 2.68 -6.57
C GLU A 23 6.96 2.56 -7.25
N TYR A 24 6.04 1.81 -6.63
CA TYR A 24 4.64 1.61 -7.04
C TYR A 24 3.63 2.20 -6.03
N PHE A 25 4.13 2.87 -5.00
CA PHE A 25 3.33 3.46 -3.91
C PHE A 25 2.46 2.44 -3.16
N ASN A 26 2.88 1.18 -3.10
CA ASN A 26 2.18 0.14 -2.37
C ASN A 26 2.10 0.43 -0.87
N GLU A 27 0.94 0.22 -0.26
CA GLU A 27 0.78 0.29 1.20
C GLU A 27 1.57 -0.84 1.89
N TYR A 28 1.41 -2.07 1.39
CA TYR A 28 2.15 -3.23 1.90
C TYR A 28 3.41 -3.46 1.06
N VAL A 29 4.46 -2.78 1.45
CA VAL A 29 5.75 -2.82 0.76
C VAL A 29 6.41 -4.18 0.89
N ASN A 30 6.94 -4.70 -0.21
CA ASN A 30 7.74 -5.92 -0.20
C ASN A 30 8.98 -5.76 0.71
N SER A 31 9.33 -6.82 1.45
CA SER A 31 10.46 -6.77 2.41
C SER A 31 11.78 -6.32 1.79
N ALA A 32 11.99 -6.61 0.50
CA ALA A 32 13.16 -6.16 -0.25
C ALA A 32 13.15 -4.66 -0.61
N LYS A 33 12.03 -3.97 -0.40
CA LYS A 33 11.82 -2.55 -0.72
C LYS A 33 11.47 -1.72 0.52
N ASP A 34 11.33 -2.34 1.69
CA ASP A 34 10.92 -1.68 2.94
C ASP A 34 12.08 -0.91 3.59
N ARG A 35 12.46 0.17 2.91
CA ARG A 35 13.60 1.04 3.28
C ARG A 35 13.40 1.69 4.64
N LEU A 36 12.15 2.11 4.95
CA LEU A 36 11.84 2.70 6.24
C LEU A 36 12.05 1.71 7.38
N LYS A 37 11.59 0.47 7.22
CA LYS A 37 11.84 -0.59 8.22
C LYS A 37 13.31 -0.87 8.41
N PHE A 38 14.08 -0.94 7.31
CA PHE A 38 15.53 -1.18 7.39
C PHE A 38 16.24 -0.11 8.22
N ILE A 39 15.92 1.17 8.01
CA ILE A 39 16.65 2.27 8.65
C ILE A 39 16.16 2.58 10.08
N SER A 40 14.89 2.31 10.39
CA SER A 40 14.24 2.70 11.65
C SER A 40 13.71 1.54 12.50
N ASN A 41 13.74 0.30 12.00
CA ASN A 41 13.06 -0.88 12.54
C ASN A 41 11.52 -0.79 12.55
N PHE A 42 10.94 0.35 12.17
CA PHE A 42 9.50 0.55 12.17
C PHE A 42 8.81 -0.28 11.09
N SER A 43 7.88 -1.14 11.48
CA SER A 43 7.18 -2.08 10.60
C SER A 43 5.72 -1.71 10.29
N GLY A 44 5.23 -0.56 10.75
CA GLY A 44 3.89 -0.06 10.40
C GLY A 44 3.72 0.19 8.90
N SER A 45 2.49 0.31 8.40
CA SER A 45 2.23 0.47 6.96
C SER A 45 2.23 1.93 6.48
N ALA A 46 2.20 2.91 7.38
CA ALA A 46 2.21 4.33 7.04
C ALA A 46 3.22 5.12 7.85
N GLY A 47 3.89 6.08 7.21
CA GLY A 47 4.87 6.96 7.84
C GLY A 47 6.04 7.31 6.91
N PHE A 48 6.97 8.11 7.42
CA PHE A 48 8.23 8.41 6.76
C PHE A 48 9.26 8.88 7.77
N ALA A 49 10.54 8.74 7.47
CA ALA A 49 11.62 9.26 8.28
C ALA A 49 12.31 10.45 7.60
N ILE A 50 12.84 11.34 8.42
CA ILE A 50 13.81 12.38 8.01
C ILE A 50 15.06 12.14 8.83
N ILE A 51 16.15 11.79 8.14
CA ILE A 51 17.45 11.61 8.75
C ILE A 51 18.26 12.91 8.54
N LEU A 52 18.57 13.61 9.60
CA LEU A 52 19.49 14.74 9.59
C LEU A 52 20.88 14.32 10.09
N LYS A 53 21.88 15.18 9.91
CA LYS A 53 23.26 14.94 10.40
C LYS A 53 23.28 14.56 11.88
N ASN A 54 22.53 15.28 12.73
CA ASN A 54 22.58 15.10 14.18
C ASN A 54 21.29 14.53 14.80
N LYS A 55 20.17 14.49 14.06
CA LYS A 55 18.87 14.12 14.60
C LYS A 55 18.05 13.33 13.58
N ASN A 56 17.29 12.34 14.05
CA ASN A 56 16.42 11.55 13.18
C ASN A 56 14.97 11.69 13.66
N TYR A 57 14.06 11.89 12.72
CA TYR A 57 12.63 11.97 12.99
C TYR A 57 11.91 10.84 12.29
N LEU A 58 10.93 10.24 12.97
CA LEU A 58 10.01 9.26 12.40
C LEU A 58 8.58 9.83 12.53
N PHE A 59 7.97 10.15 11.41
CA PHE A 59 6.61 10.66 11.32
C PHE A 59 5.65 9.51 11.08
N VAL A 60 4.66 9.35 11.95
CA VAL A 60 3.61 8.33 11.86
C VAL A 60 2.27 8.93 12.23
N ASP A 61 1.17 8.34 11.78
CA ASP A 61 -0.16 8.73 12.27
C ASP A 61 -0.49 8.09 13.63
N GLY A 62 -1.61 8.49 14.23
CA GLY A 62 -1.99 8.07 15.58
C GLY A 62 -2.12 6.56 15.78
N ARG A 63 -2.37 5.80 14.71
CA ARG A 63 -2.46 4.33 14.75
C ARG A 63 -1.13 3.66 15.11
N TYR A 64 -0.01 4.32 14.86
CA TYR A 64 1.33 3.76 14.97
C TYR A 64 2.22 4.40 16.04
N THR A 65 1.74 5.38 16.80
CA THR A 65 2.59 6.12 17.75
C THR A 65 3.29 5.19 18.75
N ILE A 66 2.54 4.29 19.39
CA ILE A 66 3.07 3.33 20.39
C ILE A 66 4.06 2.37 19.70
N GLN A 67 3.67 1.79 18.57
CA GLN A 67 4.52 0.86 17.83
C GLN A 67 5.83 1.50 17.38
N ALA A 68 5.77 2.73 16.87
CA ALA A 68 6.95 3.47 16.41
C ALA A 68 7.92 3.74 17.56
N GLN A 69 7.44 4.15 18.73
CA GLN A 69 8.26 4.37 19.92
C GLN A 69 8.99 3.11 20.35
N ILE A 70 8.28 1.98 20.42
CA ILE A 70 8.85 0.68 20.83
C ILE A 70 9.89 0.19 19.80
N GLN A 71 9.59 0.28 18.51
CA GLN A 71 10.42 -0.33 17.47
C GLN A 71 11.63 0.52 17.05
N SER A 72 11.49 1.86 17.02
CA SER A 72 12.60 2.74 16.62
C SER A 72 13.50 3.15 17.80
N GLY A 73 13.05 2.92 19.04
CA GLY A 73 13.79 3.19 20.25
C GLY A 73 14.27 4.65 20.34
N LYS A 74 15.39 4.85 21.05
CA LYS A 74 16.01 6.18 21.25
C LYS A 74 16.64 6.77 19.96
N SER A 75 16.78 5.98 18.89
CA SER A 75 17.41 6.41 17.64
C SER A 75 16.58 7.40 16.84
N PHE A 76 15.26 7.48 17.09
CA PHE A 76 14.34 8.37 16.39
C PHE A 76 13.46 9.14 17.36
N LYS A 77 13.26 10.43 17.08
CA LYS A 77 12.16 11.19 17.69
C LYS A 77 10.89 10.91 16.90
N VAL A 78 9.94 10.21 17.53
CA VAL A 78 8.62 9.91 16.93
C VAL A 78 7.75 11.17 16.96
N ILE A 79 7.17 11.52 15.82
CA ILE A 79 6.26 12.66 15.63
C ILE A 79 4.92 12.14 15.12
N THR A 80 3.83 12.50 15.78
CA THR A 80 2.49 12.06 15.38
C THR A 80 1.83 13.07 14.45
N ILE A 81 1.47 12.64 13.24
CA ILE A 81 0.65 13.38 12.29
C ILE A 81 -0.85 13.09 12.60
N PRO A 82 -1.75 14.09 12.52
CA PRO A 82 -1.56 15.48 12.09
C PRO A 82 -1.19 16.47 13.22
N LYS A 83 -0.90 15.99 14.45
CA LYS A 83 -0.56 16.89 15.57
C LYS A 83 0.64 17.81 15.24
N LYS A 84 1.66 17.26 14.55
CA LYS A 84 2.83 18.03 14.08
C LYS A 84 3.27 17.50 12.73
N PHE A 85 3.54 18.42 11.80
CA PHE A 85 4.11 18.15 10.48
C PHE A 85 5.62 18.50 10.43
N PRO A 86 6.34 18.16 9.34
CA PRO A 86 7.74 18.57 9.17
C PRO A 86 7.98 20.05 9.40
N LYS A 87 7.07 20.95 8.96
CA LYS A 87 7.15 22.41 9.18
C LYS A 87 7.20 22.80 10.66
N ASP A 88 6.64 21.99 11.55
CA ASP A 88 6.57 22.30 12.99
C ASP A 88 7.85 21.91 13.73
N VAL A 89 8.63 20.98 13.17
CA VAL A 89 9.85 20.42 13.80
C VAL A 89 11.14 20.78 13.06
N LEU A 90 11.06 21.17 11.78
CA LEU A 90 12.21 21.58 10.97
C LEU A 90 12.33 23.10 10.90
N LYS A 91 12.26 23.74 12.05
CA LYS A 91 12.48 25.20 12.19
C LYS A 91 13.96 25.46 12.40
N PHE A 92 14.64 25.97 11.37
CA PHE A 92 16.06 26.29 11.41
C PHE A 92 16.30 27.72 10.87
N ASN A 93 17.24 28.42 11.49
CA ASN A 93 17.62 29.77 11.06
C ASN A 93 18.48 29.76 9.78
N LYS A 94 19.04 28.61 9.43
CA LYS A 94 19.85 28.42 8.22
C LYS A 94 19.12 27.60 7.17
N LYS A 95 19.47 27.79 5.91
CA LYS A 95 18.98 27.00 4.78
C LYS A 95 19.49 25.55 4.89
N LEU A 96 18.59 24.57 4.76
CA LEU A 96 18.90 23.15 4.73
C LEU A 96 18.59 22.57 3.35
N THR A 97 19.49 21.72 2.86
CA THR A 97 19.28 20.90 1.66
C THR A 97 18.90 19.50 2.06
N ILE A 98 17.66 19.09 1.79
CA ILE A 98 17.14 17.76 2.12
C ILE A 98 16.97 16.95 0.84
N GLY A 99 17.67 15.80 0.78
CA GLY A 99 17.60 14.88 -0.34
C GLY A 99 16.36 13.99 -0.30
N PHE A 100 15.93 13.55 -1.47
CA PHE A 100 14.86 12.56 -1.60
C PHE A 100 15.04 11.73 -2.88
N ASP A 101 14.48 10.50 -2.90
CA ASP A 101 14.43 9.67 -4.11
C ASP A 101 13.20 10.08 -4.96
N PRO A 102 13.38 10.61 -6.17
CA PRO A 102 12.28 11.08 -7.00
C PRO A 102 11.35 9.95 -7.49
N LYS A 103 11.76 8.68 -7.42
CA LYS A 103 10.94 7.50 -7.75
C LYS A 103 9.93 7.15 -6.65
N LEU A 104 10.11 7.70 -5.43
CA LEU A 104 9.31 7.37 -4.25
C LEU A 104 8.36 8.49 -3.81
N HIS A 105 8.30 9.59 -4.53
CA HIS A 105 7.50 10.76 -4.17
C HIS A 105 6.70 11.30 -5.34
N THR A 106 5.47 11.73 -5.07
CA THR A 106 4.71 12.59 -5.97
C THR A 106 4.98 14.06 -5.61
N GLU A 107 4.85 14.95 -6.58
CA GLU A 107 5.10 16.37 -6.35
C GLU A 107 4.11 16.98 -5.37
N SER A 108 2.82 16.63 -5.49
CA SER A 108 1.77 17.08 -4.58
C SER A 108 2.05 16.72 -3.13
N LYS A 109 2.49 15.48 -2.86
CA LYS A 109 2.81 15.02 -1.50
C LYS A 109 4.06 15.70 -0.92
N LEU A 110 5.11 15.90 -1.73
CA LEU A 110 6.29 16.63 -1.27
C LEU A 110 5.98 18.09 -0.97
N ASN A 111 5.24 18.76 -1.85
CA ASN A 111 4.84 20.16 -1.63
C ASN A 111 3.98 20.31 -0.38
N PHE A 112 3.02 19.41 -0.17
CA PHE A 112 2.18 19.41 1.04
C PHE A 112 3.00 19.29 2.33
N LEU A 113 4.01 18.41 2.36
CA LEU A 113 4.79 18.14 3.56
C LEU A 113 5.97 19.08 3.77
N PHE A 114 6.58 19.59 2.70
CA PHE A 114 7.88 20.26 2.72
C PHE A 114 7.91 21.65 2.07
N ASN A 115 6.76 22.30 1.86
CA ASN A 115 6.72 23.71 1.54
C ASN A 115 7.06 24.52 2.80
N ILE A 116 8.34 24.59 3.13
CA ILE A 116 8.88 25.17 4.37
C ILE A 116 9.97 26.19 3.99
N LYS A 117 9.84 27.42 4.52
CA LYS A 117 10.89 28.43 4.40
C LYS A 117 12.25 27.86 4.89
N ASN A 118 13.31 28.15 4.21
CA ASN A 118 14.67 27.67 4.50
C ASN A 118 14.89 26.15 4.26
N ILE A 119 13.99 25.43 3.60
CA ILE A 119 14.24 24.06 3.14
C ILE A 119 14.29 24.02 1.62
N SER A 120 15.40 23.51 1.09
CA SER A 120 15.56 23.20 -0.34
C SER A 120 15.53 21.68 -0.53
N LEU A 121 14.67 21.18 -1.39
CA LEU A 121 14.58 19.77 -1.73
C LEU A 121 15.51 19.45 -2.91
N LYS A 122 16.36 18.43 -2.74
CA LYS A 122 17.29 17.97 -3.79
C LYS A 122 16.95 16.52 -4.19
N SER A 123 16.63 16.33 -5.46
CA SER A 123 16.43 15.00 -6.06
C SER A 123 17.75 14.23 -6.11
N VAL A 124 17.71 12.95 -5.66
CA VAL A 124 18.86 12.04 -5.64
C VAL A 124 18.44 10.75 -6.31
N ASN A 125 18.91 10.51 -7.53
CA ASN A 125 18.47 9.35 -8.33
C ASN A 125 18.92 8.00 -7.77
N LYS A 126 20.04 7.95 -7.04
CA LYS A 126 20.51 6.75 -6.34
C LYS A 126 19.98 6.77 -4.91
N ASN A 127 19.07 5.88 -4.57
CA ASN A 127 18.49 5.83 -3.23
C ASN A 127 19.58 5.55 -2.18
N LEU A 128 19.76 6.47 -1.22
CA LEU A 128 20.87 6.38 -0.24
C LEU A 128 20.70 5.19 0.73
N VAL A 129 19.45 4.75 1.00
CA VAL A 129 19.21 3.55 1.81
C VAL A 129 19.67 2.32 1.06
N ASP A 130 19.39 2.25 -0.25
CA ASP A 130 19.80 1.11 -1.09
C ASP A 130 21.32 0.96 -1.18
N VAL A 131 22.08 2.05 -1.07
CA VAL A 131 23.55 2.03 -1.04
C VAL A 131 24.09 1.35 0.22
N VAL A 132 23.44 1.57 1.38
CA VAL A 132 23.92 1.01 2.65
C VAL A 132 23.30 -0.34 3.03
N TRP A 133 22.30 -0.79 2.28
CA TRP A 133 21.56 -2.02 2.56
C TRP A 133 22.19 -3.24 1.87
N SER A 134 23.25 -3.77 2.44
CA SER A 134 24.01 -4.88 1.87
C SER A 134 23.26 -6.22 1.91
N LYS A 135 22.54 -6.52 3.00
CA LYS A 135 21.80 -7.79 3.19
C LYS A 135 20.30 -7.60 2.88
N ARG A 136 19.99 -7.29 1.63
CA ARG A 136 18.60 -7.10 1.19
C ARG A 136 17.91 -8.45 0.95
N PRO A 137 16.68 -8.68 1.45
CA PRO A 137 15.93 -9.89 1.15
C PRO A 137 15.72 -10.07 -0.37
N LYS A 138 15.75 -11.30 -0.83
CA LYS A 138 15.43 -11.61 -2.24
C LYS A 138 13.93 -11.42 -2.50
N LYS A 139 13.58 -10.84 -3.64
CA LYS A 139 12.18 -10.72 -4.09
C LYS A 139 11.81 -11.97 -4.89
N LEU A 140 10.76 -12.68 -4.44
CA LEU A 140 10.16 -13.75 -5.25
C LEU A 140 9.35 -13.13 -6.38
N ILE A 141 9.59 -13.58 -7.60
CA ILE A 141 8.82 -13.18 -8.79
C ILE A 141 7.79 -14.27 -9.03
N LYS A 142 6.49 -13.88 -9.02
CA LYS A 142 5.37 -14.77 -9.34
C LYS A 142 4.62 -14.23 -10.56
N PRO A 143 4.10 -15.10 -11.42
CA PRO A 143 3.31 -14.69 -12.58
C PRO A 143 2.05 -13.93 -12.17
N PHE A 144 1.60 -13.03 -13.04
CA PHE A 144 0.27 -12.43 -12.98
C PHE A 144 -0.75 -13.44 -13.49
N TYR A 145 -2.02 -13.28 -13.08
CA TYR A 145 -3.13 -14.10 -13.54
C TYR A 145 -4.31 -13.22 -13.94
N SER A 146 -5.12 -13.70 -14.87
CA SER A 146 -6.29 -13.00 -15.39
C SER A 146 -7.55 -13.36 -14.61
N LEU A 147 -8.46 -12.42 -14.51
CA LEU A 147 -9.83 -12.66 -14.04
C LEU A 147 -10.77 -12.77 -15.24
N SER A 148 -11.64 -13.77 -15.24
CA SER A 148 -12.65 -13.95 -16.28
C SER A 148 -13.75 -12.86 -16.20
N LYS A 149 -14.45 -12.61 -17.32
CA LYS A 149 -15.61 -11.72 -17.40
C LYS A 149 -16.70 -12.12 -16.39
N LYS A 150 -16.82 -13.42 -16.06
CA LYS A 150 -17.73 -13.93 -15.00
C LYS A 150 -17.45 -13.28 -13.63
N ASN A 151 -16.19 -12.94 -13.34
CA ASN A 151 -15.78 -12.30 -12.08
C ASN A 151 -15.77 -10.78 -12.16
N THR A 152 -15.53 -10.22 -13.32
CA THR A 152 -15.34 -8.76 -13.49
C THR A 152 -16.54 -8.03 -14.10
N GLY A 153 -17.47 -8.78 -14.73
CA GLY A 153 -18.66 -8.25 -15.41
C GLY A 153 -18.38 -7.59 -16.76
N ILE A 154 -17.22 -6.95 -16.90
CA ILE A 154 -16.80 -6.17 -18.06
C ILE A 154 -15.41 -6.67 -18.49
N SER A 155 -15.18 -6.85 -19.79
CA SER A 155 -13.90 -7.29 -20.35
C SER A 155 -12.85 -6.16 -20.29
N SER A 156 -11.58 -6.49 -20.49
CA SER A 156 -10.50 -5.49 -20.58
C SER A 156 -10.66 -4.61 -21.83
N GLU A 157 -11.13 -5.17 -22.94
CA GLU A 157 -11.40 -4.46 -24.17
C GLU A 157 -12.48 -3.39 -24.00
N GLU A 158 -13.59 -3.73 -23.33
CA GLU A 158 -14.67 -2.79 -23.02
C GLU A 158 -14.17 -1.64 -22.13
N LYS A 159 -13.34 -1.94 -21.13
CA LYS A 159 -12.72 -0.92 -20.26
C LYS A 159 -11.75 -0.01 -21.00
N ILE A 160 -10.96 -0.55 -21.92
CA ILE A 160 -10.05 0.22 -22.78
C ILE A 160 -10.85 1.17 -23.68
N LEU A 161 -11.99 0.72 -24.22
CA LEU A 161 -12.88 1.58 -25.02
C LEU A 161 -13.41 2.76 -24.20
N GLU A 162 -13.79 2.57 -22.94
CA GLU A 162 -14.20 3.68 -22.06
C GLU A 162 -13.07 4.70 -21.85
N VAL A 163 -11.85 4.23 -21.63
CA VAL A 163 -10.69 5.12 -21.51
C VAL A 163 -10.41 5.86 -22.83
N LYS A 164 -10.66 5.24 -24.00
CA LYS A 164 -10.55 5.94 -25.30
C LYS A 164 -11.51 7.13 -25.43
N LYS A 165 -12.72 7.04 -24.94
CA LYS A 165 -13.66 8.19 -24.89
C LYS A 165 -13.09 9.36 -24.09
N PHE A 166 -12.37 9.07 -23.01
CA PHE A 166 -11.69 10.09 -22.22
C PHE A 166 -10.61 10.84 -23.01
N PHE A 167 -9.82 10.17 -23.86
CA PHE A 167 -8.81 10.81 -24.70
C PHE A 167 -9.43 11.86 -25.63
N ASN A 168 -10.52 11.52 -26.32
CA ASN A 168 -11.22 12.41 -27.22
C ASN A 168 -11.78 13.65 -26.50
N LYS A 169 -12.43 13.44 -25.34
CA LYS A 169 -12.99 14.52 -24.53
C LYS A 169 -11.93 15.50 -24.00
N ASN A 170 -10.75 15.01 -23.63
CA ASN A 170 -9.68 15.82 -22.99
C ASN A 170 -8.59 16.25 -23.96
N LYS A 171 -8.67 15.85 -25.23
CA LYS A 171 -7.70 16.16 -26.29
C LYS A 171 -6.25 15.87 -25.81
N VAL A 172 -6.01 14.66 -25.27
CA VAL A 172 -4.71 14.17 -24.84
C VAL A 172 -4.22 13.04 -25.74
N ASP A 173 -2.92 12.91 -25.90
CA ASP A 173 -2.32 11.91 -26.80
C ASP A 173 -1.95 10.62 -26.07
N TYR A 174 -1.52 10.73 -24.79
CA TYR A 174 -1.10 9.62 -23.95
C TYR A 174 -1.63 9.74 -22.52
N LEU A 175 -1.87 8.58 -21.92
CA LEU A 175 -2.13 8.40 -20.47
C LEU A 175 -1.04 7.48 -19.89
N LEU A 176 -0.26 7.97 -18.94
CA LEU A 176 0.67 7.14 -18.17
C LEU A 176 -0.01 6.67 -16.88
N VAL A 177 -0.34 5.39 -16.81
CA VAL A 177 -0.93 4.75 -15.62
C VAL A 177 0.19 4.18 -14.76
N THR A 178 0.35 4.72 -13.55
CA THR A 178 1.38 4.33 -12.59
C THR A 178 0.82 3.61 -11.36
N ALA A 179 -0.49 3.74 -11.09
CA ALA A 179 -1.17 3.05 -10.01
C ALA A 179 -1.41 1.56 -10.34
N PRO A 180 -0.81 0.60 -9.62
CA PRO A 180 -0.95 -0.83 -9.93
C PRO A 180 -2.39 -1.34 -9.85
N GLU A 181 -3.21 -0.78 -8.95
CA GLU A 181 -4.63 -1.13 -8.82
C GLU A 181 -5.46 -0.66 -10.01
N ASN A 182 -5.08 0.43 -10.68
CA ASN A 182 -5.72 0.89 -11.90
C ASN A 182 -5.38 -0.04 -13.07
N ILE A 183 -4.12 -0.50 -13.14
CA ILE A 183 -3.67 -1.51 -14.11
C ILE A 183 -4.39 -2.84 -13.88
N ALA A 184 -4.51 -3.27 -12.61
CA ALA A 184 -5.24 -4.47 -12.24
C ALA A 184 -6.70 -4.45 -12.71
N TRP A 185 -7.35 -3.29 -12.61
CA TRP A 185 -8.74 -3.11 -13.01
C TRP A 185 -8.92 -3.04 -14.53
N ILE A 186 -8.15 -2.19 -15.22
CA ILE A 186 -8.34 -1.99 -16.67
C ILE A 186 -8.01 -3.24 -17.49
N LEU A 187 -7.00 -4.03 -17.06
CA LEU A 187 -6.57 -5.25 -17.76
C LEU A 187 -7.20 -6.53 -17.19
N ASN A 188 -8.05 -6.44 -16.16
CA ASN A 188 -8.60 -7.62 -15.46
C ASN A 188 -7.53 -8.60 -14.98
N ILE A 189 -6.37 -8.13 -14.57
CA ILE A 189 -5.27 -8.95 -14.08
C ILE A 189 -5.04 -8.77 -12.59
N ARG A 190 -4.42 -9.76 -11.98
CA ARG A 190 -3.98 -9.73 -10.58
C ARG A 190 -2.53 -10.20 -10.48
N GLY A 191 -1.87 -9.81 -9.39
CA GLY A 191 -0.48 -10.18 -9.11
C GLY A 191 -0.26 -10.59 -7.66
N HIS A 192 0.98 -10.92 -7.35
CA HIS A 192 1.44 -11.31 -6.02
C HIS A 192 2.58 -10.40 -5.52
N ASP A 193 2.62 -9.17 -6.00
CA ASP A 193 3.71 -8.24 -5.68
C ASP A 193 3.57 -7.60 -4.30
N SER A 194 2.35 -7.51 -3.79
CA SER A 194 2.03 -7.12 -2.42
C SER A 194 1.56 -8.32 -1.60
N LYS A 195 1.84 -8.31 -0.29
CA LYS A 195 1.53 -9.46 0.59
C LYS A 195 0.04 -9.72 0.75
N PHE A 196 -0.77 -8.67 0.77
CA PHE A 196 -2.19 -8.72 1.11
C PHE A 196 -3.11 -8.21 0.00
N SER A 197 -2.55 -7.53 -0.99
CA SER A 197 -3.30 -6.97 -2.12
C SER A 197 -2.90 -7.69 -3.40
N PRO A 198 -3.86 -8.25 -4.17
CA PRO A 198 -3.53 -9.01 -5.37
C PRO A 198 -3.26 -8.09 -6.58
N ILE A 199 -2.42 -7.08 -6.40
CA ILE A 199 -2.10 -6.07 -7.40
C ILE A 199 -0.83 -6.43 -8.18
N PRO A 200 -0.76 -6.12 -9.48
CA PRO A 200 0.41 -6.32 -10.34
C PRO A 200 1.29 -5.08 -10.34
N ASN A 201 2.52 -5.17 -9.83
CA ASN A 201 3.48 -4.09 -9.99
C ASN A 201 3.94 -4.00 -11.45
N ALA A 202 3.37 -3.05 -12.16
CA ALA A 202 3.62 -2.74 -13.56
C ALA A 202 3.37 -1.25 -13.81
N ARG A 203 3.67 -0.78 -15.02
CA ARG A 203 3.26 0.53 -15.54
C ARG A 203 2.71 0.38 -16.93
N LEU A 204 1.87 1.31 -17.31
CA LEU A 204 1.17 1.26 -18.59
C LEU A 204 1.19 2.66 -19.21
N LEU A 205 1.56 2.73 -20.49
CA LEU A 205 1.42 3.92 -21.32
C LEU A 205 0.43 3.60 -22.43
N MET A 206 -0.71 4.26 -22.41
CA MET A 206 -1.78 4.09 -23.40
C MET A 206 -1.83 5.31 -24.32
N ASN A 207 -1.92 5.12 -25.63
CA ASN A 207 -2.14 6.18 -26.58
C ASN A 207 -3.65 6.35 -26.92
N LYS A 208 -4.00 7.43 -27.60
CA LYS A 208 -5.38 7.73 -28.00
C LYS A 208 -6.01 6.70 -28.95
N ASN A 209 -5.18 5.90 -29.67
CA ASN A 209 -5.66 4.82 -30.54
C ASN A 209 -6.00 3.54 -29.74
N GLY A 210 -5.64 3.48 -28.46
CA GLY A 210 -5.86 2.34 -27.60
C GLY A 210 -4.72 1.33 -27.59
N ASP A 211 -3.57 1.65 -28.19
CA ASP A 211 -2.37 0.83 -28.07
C ASP A 211 -1.72 1.02 -26.71
N ILE A 212 -1.23 -0.05 -26.12
CA ILE A 212 -0.75 -0.08 -24.75
C ILE A 212 0.68 -0.62 -24.71
N HIS A 213 1.61 0.19 -24.23
CA HIS A 213 2.92 -0.26 -23.78
C HIS A 213 2.83 -0.68 -22.32
N PHE A 214 3.08 -1.96 -22.05
CA PHE A 214 2.98 -2.54 -20.71
C PHE A 214 4.36 -2.90 -20.18
N PHE A 215 4.79 -2.28 -19.10
CA PHE A 215 6.13 -2.38 -18.53
C PHE A 215 6.14 -3.20 -17.25
N THR A 216 6.81 -4.35 -17.26
CA THR A 216 6.99 -5.20 -16.08
C THR A 216 8.11 -6.21 -16.30
N ASN A 217 8.42 -7.04 -15.30
CA ASN A 217 9.35 -8.15 -15.46
C ASN A 217 8.75 -9.24 -16.38
N PRO A 218 9.46 -9.70 -17.42
CA PRO A 218 8.96 -10.69 -18.38
C PRO A 218 8.44 -12.00 -17.74
N LYS A 219 9.02 -12.43 -16.64
CA LYS A 219 8.59 -13.64 -15.92
C LYS A 219 7.17 -13.50 -15.34
N LYS A 220 6.64 -12.29 -15.20
CA LYS A 220 5.30 -12.04 -14.63
C LYS A 220 4.19 -12.18 -15.67
N ILE A 221 4.46 -12.03 -16.95
CA ILE A 221 3.43 -12.04 -18.00
C ILE A 221 3.17 -13.42 -18.60
N THR A 222 3.91 -14.44 -18.22
CA THR A 222 3.85 -15.78 -18.83
C THR A 222 2.45 -16.38 -18.86
N MET A 223 1.65 -16.17 -17.83
CA MET A 223 0.29 -16.73 -17.73
C MET A 223 -0.80 -15.82 -18.32
N ILE A 224 -0.52 -14.53 -18.53
CA ILE A 224 -1.55 -13.58 -19.00
C ILE A 224 -1.37 -13.18 -20.46
N LYS A 225 -0.24 -13.45 -21.09
CA LYS A 225 0.10 -12.99 -22.44
C LYS A 225 -0.95 -13.39 -23.48
N LYS A 226 -1.50 -14.60 -23.40
CA LYS A 226 -2.52 -15.11 -24.34
C LYS A 226 -3.93 -14.59 -24.06
N SER A 227 -4.22 -14.11 -22.84
CA SER A 227 -5.55 -13.65 -22.43
C SER A 227 -5.77 -12.14 -22.61
N LEU A 228 -4.74 -11.41 -23.02
CA LEU A 228 -4.81 -9.96 -23.24
C LEU A 228 -4.90 -9.64 -24.73
N THR A 229 -5.51 -8.49 -25.04
CA THR A 229 -5.68 -7.99 -26.41
C THR A 229 -4.32 -7.87 -27.14
N LYS A 230 -4.34 -8.08 -28.48
CA LYS A 230 -3.16 -7.93 -29.35
C LYS A 230 -2.60 -6.49 -29.39
N LYS A 231 -3.36 -5.50 -28.92
CA LYS A 231 -2.92 -4.09 -28.82
C LYS A 231 -1.93 -3.83 -27.67
N ILE A 232 -1.60 -4.84 -26.86
CA ILE A 232 -0.65 -4.70 -25.75
C ILE A 232 0.75 -5.16 -26.20
N ILE A 233 1.68 -4.22 -26.16
CA ILE A 233 3.11 -4.44 -26.41
C ILE A 233 3.81 -4.54 -25.06
N PHE A 234 4.38 -5.72 -24.78
CA PHE A 234 5.09 -5.98 -23.54
C PHE A 234 6.54 -5.51 -23.58
N HIS A 235 6.97 -4.82 -22.53
CA HIS A 235 8.34 -4.34 -22.35
C HIS A 235 8.90 -4.74 -21.00
N GLU A 236 10.20 -4.94 -20.93
CA GLU A 236 10.90 -4.98 -19.65
C GLU A 236 10.80 -3.63 -18.94
N GLU A 237 10.76 -3.67 -17.60
CA GLU A 237 10.59 -2.47 -16.77
C GLU A 237 11.65 -1.37 -17.05
N ASN A 238 12.89 -1.76 -17.37
CA ASN A 238 13.99 -0.84 -17.67
C ASN A 238 13.82 -0.08 -19.00
N LYS A 239 12.97 -0.55 -19.92
CA LYS A 239 12.73 0.12 -21.20
C LYS A 239 11.84 1.36 -21.09
N ILE A 240 11.12 1.53 -19.96
CA ILE A 240 10.18 2.64 -19.79
C ILE A 240 10.84 4.00 -19.96
N GLU A 241 12.05 4.20 -19.40
CA GLU A 241 12.76 5.48 -19.48
C GLU A 241 13.05 5.85 -20.94
N LYS A 242 13.56 4.92 -21.73
CA LYS A 242 13.83 5.13 -23.16
C LYS A 242 12.55 5.47 -23.93
N ILE A 243 11.46 4.77 -23.68
CA ILE A 243 10.19 5.01 -24.39
C ILE A 243 9.62 6.38 -24.00
N LEU A 244 9.60 6.74 -22.72
CA LEU A 244 9.08 8.02 -22.26
C LEU A 244 9.92 9.22 -22.75
N THR A 245 11.25 9.08 -22.82
CA THR A 245 12.13 10.16 -23.30
C THR A 245 12.06 10.40 -24.81
N ASN A 246 11.57 9.41 -25.56
CA ASN A 246 11.36 9.52 -27.02
C ASN A 246 10.03 10.22 -27.37
N LEU A 247 9.11 10.40 -26.41
CA LEU A 247 7.89 11.17 -26.64
C LEU A 247 8.22 12.65 -26.82
N TYR A 248 7.68 13.25 -27.87
CA TYR A 248 7.98 14.63 -28.24
C TYR A 248 6.72 15.38 -28.71
N LYS A 249 6.50 16.59 -28.20
CA LYS A 249 5.37 17.47 -28.52
C LYS A 249 3.98 16.83 -28.31
N ASN A 250 3.87 15.85 -27.39
CA ASN A 250 2.60 15.24 -27.04
C ASN A 250 1.97 15.89 -25.82
N LYS A 251 0.64 15.81 -25.70
CA LYS A 251 -0.10 16.14 -24.50
C LYS A 251 -0.34 14.87 -23.68
N ILE A 252 0.31 14.77 -22.52
CA ILE A 252 0.37 13.54 -21.72
C ILE A 252 -0.36 13.76 -20.40
N PHE A 253 -1.30 12.87 -20.10
CA PHE A 253 -2.03 12.86 -18.84
C PHE A 253 -1.29 12.00 -17.81
N LEU A 254 -1.08 12.57 -16.61
CA LEU A 254 -0.45 11.91 -15.46
C LEU A 254 -1.36 11.97 -14.25
N ASP A 255 -1.34 10.90 -13.45
CA ASP A 255 -2.02 10.88 -12.16
C ASP A 255 -1.20 11.63 -11.09
N SER A 256 -1.79 12.67 -10.52
CA SER A 256 -1.17 13.48 -9.46
C SER A 256 -0.93 12.72 -8.16
N LEU A 257 -1.63 11.58 -7.95
CA LEU A 257 -1.54 10.79 -6.71
C LEU A 257 -0.52 9.66 -6.79
N SER A 258 -0.24 9.12 -7.98
CA SER A 258 0.62 7.94 -8.16
C SER A 258 1.81 8.14 -9.10
N CYS A 259 1.81 9.18 -9.94
CA CYS A 259 2.95 9.46 -10.81
C CYS A 259 4.11 10.05 -10.02
N SER A 260 5.25 9.37 -10.02
CA SER A 260 6.43 9.86 -9.32
C SER A 260 7.04 11.10 -10.02
N ILE A 261 7.70 11.95 -9.23
CA ILE A 261 8.47 13.10 -9.73
C ILE A 261 9.46 12.66 -10.81
N TYR A 262 10.02 11.48 -10.69
CA TYR A 262 10.96 10.92 -11.67
C TYR A 262 10.34 10.86 -13.07
N TYR A 263 9.20 10.20 -13.24
CA TYR A 263 8.54 10.05 -14.55
C TYR A 263 7.97 11.38 -15.06
N LYS A 264 7.38 12.18 -14.17
CA LYS A 264 6.94 13.53 -14.52
C LYS A 264 8.08 14.36 -15.10
N ASN A 265 9.27 14.34 -14.47
CA ASN A 265 10.44 15.09 -14.92
C ASN A 265 11.03 14.59 -16.25
N LEU A 266 10.92 13.29 -16.54
CA LEU A 266 11.32 12.76 -17.85
C LEU A 266 10.42 13.32 -18.95
N LEU A 267 9.11 13.30 -18.73
CA LEU A 267 8.10 13.64 -19.73
C LEU A 267 8.00 15.15 -19.98
N LYS A 268 8.03 15.98 -18.93
CA LYS A 268 7.85 17.44 -19.05
C LYS A 268 8.93 18.16 -19.85
N LYS A 269 10.08 17.52 -20.11
CA LYS A 269 11.17 18.11 -20.88
C LYS A 269 10.78 18.38 -22.33
N LYS A 270 9.91 17.57 -22.91
CA LYS A 270 9.59 17.59 -24.34
C LYS A 270 8.09 17.53 -24.64
N ASN A 271 7.23 17.50 -23.61
CA ASN A 271 5.81 17.29 -23.74
C ASN A 271 5.01 18.25 -22.83
N ILE A 272 3.73 18.45 -23.15
CA ILE A 272 2.77 19.15 -22.33
C ILE A 272 2.18 18.18 -21.32
N ILE A 273 2.25 18.50 -20.04
CA ILE A 273 1.77 17.63 -18.96
C ILE A 273 0.41 18.12 -18.46
N VAL A 274 -0.57 17.21 -18.44
CA VAL A 274 -1.87 17.39 -17.78
C VAL A 274 -1.84 16.52 -16.52
N GLU A 275 -1.70 17.15 -15.36
CA GLU A 275 -1.60 16.45 -14.08
C GLU A 275 -2.93 16.57 -13.32
N LYS A 276 -3.67 15.47 -13.25
CA LYS A 276 -4.96 15.33 -12.53
C LYS A 276 -5.09 13.89 -12.02
N ILE A 277 -6.18 13.59 -11.33
CA ILE A 277 -6.50 12.20 -10.92
C ILE A 277 -6.76 11.33 -12.15
N ASP A 278 -6.14 10.15 -12.20
CA ASP A 278 -6.31 9.15 -13.26
C ASP A 278 -7.80 8.82 -13.48
N PRO A 279 -8.33 8.94 -14.71
CA PRO A 279 -9.73 8.62 -14.98
C PRO A 279 -10.11 7.18 -14.63
N ILE A 280 -9.17 6.24 -14.68
CA ILE A 280 -9.40 4.84 -14.30
C ILE A 280 -9.74 4.74 -12.81
N HIS A 281 -9.20 5.62 -11.97
CA HIS A 281 -9.57 5.69 -10.55
C HIS A 281 -11.06 5.94 -10.37
N PHE A 282 -11.63 6.84 -11.14
CA PHE A 282 -13.07 7.13 -11.14
C PHE A 282 -13.89 5.94 -11.70
N PHE A 283 -13.52 5.41 -12.87
CA PHE A 283 -14.24 4.27 -13.48
C PHE A 283 -14.27 3.05 -12.56
N LYS A 284 -13.15 2.73 -11.93
CA LYS A 284 -13.03 1.64 -10.95
C LYS A 284 -13.87 1.87 -9.69
N SER A 285 -14.13 3.11 -9.30
CA SER A 285 -14.91 3.44 -8.10
C SER A 285 -16.38 3.08 -8.23
N ILE A 286 -16.94 3.13 -9.46
CA ILE A 286 -18.32 2.78 -9.77
C ILE A 286 -18.39 1.30 -10.11
N LYS A 287 -18.96 0.48 -9.20
CA LYS A 287 -19.05 -0.97 -9.35
C LYS A 287 -20.22 -1.35 -10.27
N ASN A 288 -19.95 -2.26 -11.20
CA ASN A 288 -21.01 -2.90 -11.99
C ASN A 288 -21.78 -3.95 -11.19
N ILE A 289 -22.91 -4.44 -11.72
CA ILE A 289 -23.79 -5.41 -11.06
C ILE A 289 -23.04 -6.69 -10.66
N THR A 290 -22.12 -7.18 -11.50
CA THR A 290 -21.33 -8.39 -11.21
C THR A 290 -20.36 -8.16 -10.04
N GLU A 291 -19.68 -7.02 -10.02
CA GLU A 291 -18.79 -6.63 -8.92
C GLU A 291 -19.55 -6.50 -7.60
N ILE A 292 -20.77 -5.91 -7.63
CA ILE A 292 -21.65 -5.80 -6.45
C ILE A 292 -22.07 -7.18 -5.93
N LYS A 293 -22.59 -8.07 -6.83
CA LYS A 293 -22.97 -9.43 -6.48
C LYS A 293 -21.79 -10.20 -5.88
N ASN A 294 -20.62 -10.09 -6.47
CA ASN A 294 -19.41 -10.75 -6.02
C ASN A 294 -18.93 -10.22 -4.66
N MET A 295 -19.03 -8.93 -4.42
CA MET A 295 -18.71 -8.34 -3.11
C MET A 295 -19.65 -8.88 -2.02
N LYS A 296 -20.96 -8.89 -2.26
CA LYS A 296 -21.96 -9.51 -1.35
C LYS A 296 -21.63 -10.96 -1.07
N LYS A 297 -21.32 -11.76 -2.10
CA LYS A 297 -20.95 -13.17 -1.97
C LYS A 297 -19.67 -13.36 -1.13
N SER A 298 -18.67 -12.48 -1.30
CA SER A 298 -17.45 -12.52 -0.48
C SER A 298 -17.75 -12.29 0.98
N HIS A 299 -18.60 -11.30 1.30
CA HIS A 299 -18.97 -10.98 2.68
C HIS A 299 -19.82 -12.09 3.33
N LEU A 300 -20.71 -12.73 2.59
CA LEU A 300 -21.45 -13.92 3.09
C LEU A 300 -20.49 -15.06 3.44
N SER A 301 -19.53 -15.35 2.56
CA SER A 301 -18.53 -16.40 2.78
C SER A 301 -17.63 -16.11 3.97
N ASP A 302 -17.17 -14.88 4.10
CA ASP A 302 -16.31 -14.42 5.20
C ASP A 302 -17.08 -14.35 6.51
N GLY A 303 -18.31 -13.82 6.47
CA GLY A 303 -19.21 -13.75 7.62
C GLY A 303 -19.49 -15.12 8.23
N ALA A 304 -19.73 -16.13 7.41
CA ALA A 304 -19.90 -17.50 7.89
C ALA A 304 -18.65 -18.03 8.60
N ALA A 305 -17.44 -17.77 8.06
CA ALA A 305 -16.19 -18.17 8.69
C ALA A 305 -15.96 -17.44 10.02
N LEU A 306 -16.22 -16.12 10.05
CA LEU A 306 -16.08 -15.30 11.25
C LEU A 306 -17.09 -15.70 12.33
N THR A 307 -18.36 -15.95 11.98
CA THR A 307 -19.39 -16.40 12.92
C THR A 307 -19.02 -17.74 13.56
N LYS A 308 -18.58 -18.72 12.76
CA LYS A 308 -18.06 -20.00 13.28
C LYS A 308 -16.87 -19.79 14.22
N PHE A 309 -15.98 -18.88 13.89
CA PHE A 309 -14.83 -18.56 14.74
C PHE A 309 -15.27 -17.92 16.06
N LEU A 310 -16.15 -16.92 16.06
CA LEU A 310 -16.63 -16.26 17.28
C LEU A 310 -17.38 -17.23 18.19
N PHE A 311 -18.22 -18.08 17.62
CA PHE A 311 -18.87 -19.17 18.37
C PHE A 311 -17.84 -20.11 19.00
N TRP A 312 -16.83 -20.52 18.21
CA TRP A 312 -15.76 -21.37 18.70
C TRP A 312 -14.95 -20.73 19.83
N ILE A 313 -14.63 -19.43 19.75
CA ILE A 313 -13.95 -18.69 20.81
C ILE A 313 -14.78 -18.74 22.09
N LYS A 314 -16.08 -18.33 22.04
CA LYS A 314 -16.97 -18.32 23.21
C LYS A 314 -17.10 -19.69 23.89
N LYS A 315 -17.13 -20.76 23.10
CA LYS A 315 -17.26 -22.14 23.63
C LYS A 315 -15.95 -22.69 24.25
N ASN A 316 -14.78 -22.19 23.83
CA ASN A 316 -13.49 -22.83 24.15
C ASN A 316 -12.55 -22.01 25.03
N PHE A 317 -12.69 -20.70 25.15
CA PHE A 317 -11.71 -19.85 25.84
C PHE A 317 -11.54 -20.18 27.35
N ARG A 318 -12.57 -20.79 27.99
CA ARG A 318 -12.51 -21.24 29.37
C ARG A 318 -11.96 -22.69 29.50
N LYS A 319 -12.07 -23.48 28.44
CA LYS A 319 -11.72 -24.91 28.47
C LYS A 319 -10.24 -25.17 28.19
N ARG A 320 -9.59 -24.26 27.49
CA ARG A 320 -8.18 -24.38 27.09
C ARG A 320 -7.52 -23.02 26.89
N LYS A 321 -6.21 -23.00 27.02
CA LYS A 321 -5.42 -21.80 26.78
C LYS A 321 -5.51 -21.41 25.28
N ILE A 322 -6.12 -20.26 24.99
CA ILE A 322 -6.19 -19.68 23.65
C ILE A 322 -5.41 -18.36 23.69
N THR A 323 -4.42 -18.22 22.83
CA THR A 323 -3.66 -16.97 22.67
C THR A 323 -4.11 -16.20 21.43
N GLU A 324 -3.76 -14.91 21.36
CA GLU A 324 -4.07 -14.05 20.22
C GLU A 324 -3.58 -14.63 18.89
N LEU A 325 -2.33 -15.13 18.85
CA LEU A 325 -1.76 -15.78 17.65
C LEU A 325 -2.49 -17.08 17.30
N PHE A 326 -2.87 -17.87 18.31
CA PHE A 326 -3.65 -19.09 18.08
C PHE A 326 -5.04 -18.77 17.53
N ALA A 327 -5.71 -17.76 18.10
CA ALA A 327 -7.03 -17.29 17.64
C ALA A 327 -6.96 -16.80 16.17
N GLN A 328 -5.95 -15.99 15.83
CA GLN A 328 -5.70 -15.55 14.45
C GLN A 328 -5.56 -16.73 13.47
N LYS A 329 -4.74 -17.74 13.82
CA LYS A 329 -4.55 -18.94 12.99
C LYS A 329 -5.85 -19.76 12.86
N LYS A 330 -6.63 -19.85 13.92
CA LYS A 330 -7.90 -20.55 13.92
C LYS A 330 -8.92 -19.91 12.99
N LEU A 331 -9.03 -18.56 13.01
CA LEU A 331 -9.89 -17.82 12.09
C LEU A 331 -9.47 -18.05 10.63
N GLU A 332 -8.18 -17.98 10.34
CA GLU A 332 -7.67 -18.25 8.99
C GLU A 332 -8.02 -19.68 8.53
N ASN A 333 -7.96 -20.67 9.43
CA ASN A 333 -8.35 -22.04 9.11
C ASN A 333 -9.85 -22.15 8.76
N PHE A 334 -10.74 -21.42 9.46
CA PHE A 334 -12.15 -21.36 9.08
C PHE A 334 -12.36 -20.73 7.69
N ARG A 335 -11.60 -19.71 7.33
CA ARG A 335 -11.62 -19.10 5.99
C ARG A 335 -11.13 -20.08 4.91
N LYS A 336 -10.08 -20.84 5.19
CA LYS A 336 -9.50 -21.85 4.27
C LYS A 336 -10.45 -23.00 3.94
N MET A 337 -11.49 -23.24 4.74
CA MET A 337 -12.53 -24.20 4.40
C MET A 337 -13.36 -23.80 3.17
N ASN A 338 -13.33 -22.50 2.80
CA ASN A 338 -13.97 -22.02 1.58
C ASN A 338 -12.96 -22.05 0.41
N LYS A 339 -13.26 -22.83 -0.63
CA LYS A 339 -12.41 -23.00 -1.83
C LYS A 339 -12.08 -21.68 -2.56
N SER A 340 -12.93 -20.65 -2.41
CA SER A 340 -12.70 -19.34 -3.03
C SER A 340 -11.75 -18.45 -2.25
N TYR A 341 -11.45 -18.75 -0.99
CA TYR A 341 -10.47 -18.01 -0.18
C TYR A 341 -9.05 -18.19 -0.73
N LYS A 342 -8.29 -17.10 -0.78
CA LYS A 342 -6.91 -17.09 -1.30
C LYS A 342 -5.88 -16.82 -0.21
N PHE A 343 -6.00 -15.71 0.48
CA PHE A 343 -5.10 -15.26 1.53
C PHE A 343 -5.72 -14.08 2.31
N PRO A 344 -5.17 -13.66 3.47
CA PRO A 344 -5.69 -12.51 4.22
C PRO A 344 -5.61 -11.21 3.41
N SER A 345 -6.62 -10.34 3.53
CA SER A 345 -6.63 -9.00 2.90
C SER A 345 -5.73 -7.98 3.61
N PHE A 346 -5.38 -8.24 4.86
CA PHE A 346 -4.40 -7.52 5.67
C PHE A 346 -3.94 -8.41 6.84
N ASN A 347 -2.94 -7.94 7.60
CA ASN A 347 -2.54 -8.66 8.81
C ASN A 347 -3.69 -8.63 9.82
N THR A 348 -4.21 -9.79 10.19
CA THR A 348 -5.25 -9.89 11.23
C THR A 348 -4.78 -9.21 12.52
N ILE A 349 -5.61 -8.35 13.06
CA ILE A 349 -5.50 -7.80 14.40
C ILE A 349 -6.29 -8.72 15.32
N SER A 350 -5.62 -9.28 16.31
CA SER A 350 -6.21 -10.17 17.31
C SER A 350 -5.68 -9.72 18.65
N GLY A 351 -6.49 -8.96 19.39
CA GLY A 351 -6.11 -8.35 20.67
C GLY A 351 -7.02 -8.79 21.80
N SER A 352 -6.46 -9.07 22.98
CA SER A 352 -7.18 -9.43 24.20
C SER A 352 -6.82 -8.47 25.34
N GLY A 353 -7.81 -8.03 26.09
CA GLY A 353 -7.62 -7.09 27.21
C GLY A 353 -6.92 -5.80 26.77
N PRO A 354 -5.79 -5.38 27.40
CA PRO A 354 -5.10 -4.12 27.06
C PRO A 354 -4.69 -3.99 25.60
N ASN A 355 -4.43 -5.12 24.90
CA ASN A 355 -4.01 -5.09 23.50
C ASN A 355 -5.16 -4.65 22.56
N THR A 356 -6.43 -4.70 23.00
CA THR A 356 -7.57 -4.22 22.20
C THR A 356 -7.58 -2.70 22.03
N ALA A 357 -6.93 -1.96 22.92
CA ALA A 357 -6.83 -0.50 22.85
C ALA A 357 -5.77 -0.01 21.83
N ILE A 358 -4.91 -0.90 21.33
CA ILE A 358 -3.85 -0.55 20.39
C ILE A 358 -4.37 -0.68 18.97
N ILE A 359 -4.61 0.45 18.31
CA ILE A 359 -5.04 0.48 16.92
C ILE A 359 -3.93 -0.15 16.06
N HIS A 360 -4.30 -1.00 15.08
CA HIS A 360 -3.36 -1.77 14.25
C HIS A 360 -2.40 -2.67 15.06
N TYR A 361 -2.85 -3.14 16.25
CA TYR A 361 -2.10 -4.09 17.05
C TYR A 361 -1.66 -5.31 16.23
N ARG A 362 -0.44 -5.77 16.48
CA ARG A 362 0.08 -7.00 15.87
C ARG A 362 0.61 -7.90 16.97
N ALA A 363 -0.10 -8.97 17.23
CA ALA A 363 0.39 -10.02 18.12
C ALA A 363 1.71 -10.57 17.59
N SER A 364 2.68 -10.74 18.47
CA SER A 364 3.99 -11.32 18.21
C SER A 364 4.34 -12.30 19.32
N PRO A 365 5.32 -13.19 19.17
CA PRO A 365 5.72 -14.08 20.25
C PRO A 365 5.99 -13.36 21.58
N LYS A 366 6.49 -12.12 21.53
CA LYS A 366 6.81 -11.31 22.73
C LYS A 366 5.58 -10.64 23.36
N THR A 367 4.52 -10.37 22.57
CA THR A 367 3.33 -9.64 23.03
C THR A 367 2.08 -10.51 23.09
N ASN A 368 2.17 -11.77 22.67
CA ASN A 368 1.09 -12.75 22.53
C ASN A 368 0.39 -13.03 23.87
N ARG A 369 -0.79 -12.46 24.07
CA ARG A 369 -1.57 -12.59 25.30
C ARG A 369 -2.55 -13.76 25.19
N SER A 370 -2.83 -14.43 26.32
CA SER A 370 -3.93 -15.40 26.43
C SER A 370 -5.26 -14.66 26.64
N LEU A 371 -6.31 -15.17 26.03
CA LEU A 371 -7.68 -14.73 26.30
C LEU A 371 -8.10 -15.16 27.69
N ARG A 372 -8.62 -14.24 28.50
CA ARG A 372 -9.02 -14.48 29.89
C ARG A 372 -10.47 -14.05 30.13
N LYS A 373 -11.12 -14.65 31.12
CA LYS A 373 -12.41 -14.21 31.63
C LYS A 373 -12.31 -12.71 32.01
N GLY A 374 -13.32 -11.91 31.67
CA GLY A 374 -13.35 -10.47 31.92
C GLY A 374 -12.59 -9.61 30.88
N ASP A 375 -11.83 -10.21 29.97
CA ASP A 375 -11.21 -9.46 28.86
C ASP A 375 -12.26 -9.12 27.77
N LEU A 376 -12.05 -7.99 27.12
CA LEU A 376 -12.57 -7.80 25.76
C LEU A 376 -11.62 -8.47 24.78
N TYR A 377 -12.17 -9.11 23.76
CA TYR A 377 -11.42 -9.64 22.63
C TYR A 377 -11.83 -8.94 21.34
N LEU A 378 -10.88 -8.29 20.69
CA LEU A 378 -11.06 -7.63 19.41
C LEU A 378 -10.39 -8.46 18.31
N VAL A 379 -11.14 -8.72 17.24
CA VAL A 379 -10.60 -9.28 16.00
C VAL A 379 -10.98 -8.38 14.84
N ASP A 380 -9.96 -7.91 14.12
CA ASP A 380 -10.11 -7.15 12.88
C ASP A 380 -9.36 -7.90 11.79
N SER A 381 -10.06 -8.31 10.75
CA SER A 381 -9.55 -9.27 9.79
C SER A 381 -10.35 -9.26 8.50
N GLY A 382 -9.73 -9.75 7.43
CA GLY A 382 -10.41 -9.91 6.15
C GLY A 382 -9.73 -10.96 5.28
N GLY A 383 -10.34 -11.27 4.16
CA GLY A 383 -9.86 -12.24 3.19
C GLY A 383 -9.93 -11.74 1.76
N GLN A 384 -8.95 -12.15 0.97
CA GLN A 384 -9.02 -12.10 -0.48
C GLN A 384 -9.71 -13.38 -0.97
N TYR A 385 -10.79 -13.21 -1.72
CA TYR A 385 -11.53 -14.28 -2.36
C TYR A 385 -11.36 -14.20 -3.89
N SER A 386 -11.67 -15.27 -4.60
CA SER A 386 -11.56 -15.30 -6.08
C SER A 386 -12.34 -14.18 -6.76
N PHE A 387 -13.35 -13.61 -6.08
CA PHE A 387 -14.31 -12.67 -6.63
C PHE A 387 -14.50 -11.39 -5.80
N GLY A 388 -13.81 -11.22 -4.66
CA GLY A 388 -13.90 -10.00 -3.87
C GLY A 388 -12.96 -9.99 -2.66
N THR A 389 -12.97 -8.88 -1.93
CA THR A 389 -12.17 -8.63 -0.74
C THR A 389 -13.09 -8.31 0.42
N THR A 390 -12.75 -8.79 1.63
CA THR A 390 -13.49 -8.49 2.86
C THR A 390 -12.60 -7.80 3.88
N ASP A 391 -13.27 -7.06 4.76
CA ASP A 391 -12.71 -6.34 5.89
C ASP A 391 -13.79 -6.26 6.96
N VAL A 392 -13.54 -6.80 8.16
CA VAL A 392 -14.55 -6.85 9.22
C VAL A 392 -13.90 -6.85 10.60
N THR A 393 -14.39 -5.95 11.45
CA THR A 393 -14.01 -5.89 12.86
C THR A 393 -15.14 -6.40 13.74
N ARG A 394 -14.81 -7.19 14.79
CA ARG A 394 -15.71 -7.58 15.86
C ARG A 394 -15.01 -7.50 17.21
N THR A 395 -15.71 -6.94 18.17
CA THR A 395 -15.29 -6.95 19.59
C THR A 395 -16.32 -7.73 20.39
N ILE A 396 -15.86 -8.70 21.16
CA ILE A 396 -16.71 -9.52 22.05
C ILE A 396 -16.21 -9.48 23.48
N SER A 397 -17.14 -9.51 24.43
CA SER A 397 -16.81 -9.75 25.83
C SER A 397 -16.54 -11.24 26.06
N LEU A 398 -15.49 -11.55 26.80
CA LEU A 398 -15.16 -12.89 27.29
C LEU A 398 -15.76 -13.16 28.69
N ASP A 399 -16.70 -12.35 29.13
CA ASP A 399 -17.50 -12.54 30.31
C ASP A 399 -19.00 -12.53 29.95
N ASN A 400 -19.83 -13.16 30.79
CA ASN A 400 -21.30 -13.10 30.64
C ASN A 400 -21.89 -11.79 31.22
N ASN A 401 -21.07 -10.80 31.51
CA ASN A 401 -21.48 -9.58 32.18
C ASN A 401 -22.04 -8.57 31.17
N THR A 402 -23.36 -8.58 30.98
CA THR A 402 -24.13 -7.72 30.07
C THR A 402 -23.92 -6.20 30.31
N LYS A 403 -23.46 -5.76 31.51
CA LYS A 403 -23.19 -4.34 31.80
C LYS A 403 -22.00 -3.76 31.00
N LEU A 404 -20.99 -4.56 30.69
CA LEU A 404 -19.87 -4.10 29.83
C LEU A 404 -20.27 -4.00 28.35
N ASP A 405 -21.15 -4.91 27.88
CA ASP A 405 -21.65 -4.89 26.49
C ASP A 405 -22.54 -3.65 26.23
N SER A 406 -23.35 -3.21 27.20
CA SER A 406 -24.22 -2.04 27.05
C SER A 406 -23.45 -0.72 27.02
N ASN A 407 -22.37 -0.58 27.82
CA ASN A 407 -21.54 0.61 27.82
C ASN A 407 -20.68 0.77 26.56
N TYR A 408 -20.37 -0.32 25.86
CA TYR A 408 -19.60 -0.28 24.61
C TYR A 408 -20.49 0.01 23.39
N SER A 409 -21.72 -0.48 23.36
CA SER A 409 -22.69 -0.19 22.29
C SER A 409 -23.18 1.25 22.34
N ASN A 410 -23.30 1.86 23.54
CA ASN A 410 -23.76 3.25 23.73
C ASN A 410 -22.69 4.31 23.35
N ARG A 411 -21.40 3.97 23.24
CA ARG A 411 -20.35 4.90 22.79
C ARG A 411 -20.13 4.94 21.27
N ARG A 412 -20.90 4.18 20.49
CA ARG A 412 -20.84 4.12 19.02
C ARG A 412 -22.12 4.60 18.32
N ARG A 413 -22.99 5.32 19.04
CA ARG A 413 -24.08 6.10 18.42
C ARG A 413 -23.71 7.56 18.26
#